data_d6810e7fed133209da00bc37ce68b93d
#
_entry.id   d6810e7fed133209da00bc37ce68b93d
#
_cell.length_a   1.000
_cell.length_b   1.000
_cell.length_c   1.000
_cell.angle_alpha   90.00
_cell.angle_beta   90.00
_cell.angle_gamma   90.00
#
_symmetry.space_group_name_H-M   'P 1'
#
loop_
_entity.id
_entity.type
_entity.pdbx_description
1 polymer ?
#
loop_
_entity_poly.entity_id
_entity_poly.type
_entity_poly.pdbx_seq_one_letter_code
_entity_poly.pdbx_strand_id
1 'polypeptide(L)'
;MKAGLGLAAAVTLPSALAACREGRPDELTVAGGEPGGFYLEFSTLLAASLERHGVAGSARALSTGGSLDNIAELRSGRATFAVALADAAGQPQEPGAVEVAALGKVYENYVHCVVRRDSGITAISGLAGRRVATGQPGSGTSLTTPRLLAAAGLSTSAGGVPGKDGDIAVVSLGLNDGLTALKAGTVDALFWSGGVPTAAITAAGQDMALALLDLSSLLLELRRLHGAQYDRVLVPEGSYPGVPAVWTVGAANLLLCRADLDAATVERTVQLLVHHAGELIPQSSLGVQFLSPETLINTAGVPLHPAAADAYRELHG
;
A
#
# COMPACT_ATOMS: atom_id res chain seq x y z
N MET A 1 69.77 -45.49 -20.22
CA MET A 1 68.38 -45.61 -20.70
C MET A 1 67.46 -45.99 -19.54
N LYS A 2 66.71 -45.11 -18.98
CA LYS A 2 65.51 -45.41 -18.19
C LYS A 2 64.65 -44.14 -18.24
N ALA A 3 63.54 -44.19 -18.93
CA ALA A 3 62.55 -43.16 -19.06
C ALA A 3 61.66 -43.13 -17.77
N GLY A 4 61.52 -41.96 -17.16
CA GLY A 4 60.59 -41.71 -16.04
C GLY A 4 59.32 -41.05 -16.56
N LEU A 5 58.21 -41.76 -16.50
CA LEU A 5 56.85 -41.20 -16.77
C LEU A 5 56.41 -40.38 -15.57
N GLY A 6 56.23 -39.06 -15.73
CA GLY A 6 55.58 -38.19 -14.77
C GLY A 6 54.08 -38.25 -14.96
N LEU A 7 53.35 -38.72 -13.93
CA LEU A 7 51.91 -38.74 -13.88
C LEU A 7 51.43 -37.36 -13.35
N ALA A 8 50.85 -36.55 -14.21
CA ALA A 8 50.18 -35.32 -13.80
C ALA A 8 48.78 -35.66 -13.25
N ALA A 9 48.60 -35.55 -11.94
CA ALA A 9 47.26 -35.64 -11.31
C ALA A 9 46.52 -34.32 -11.53
N ALA A 10 45.50 -34.32 -12.38
CA ALA A 10 44.56 -33.22 -12.51
C ALA A 10 43.63 -33.24 -11.29
N VAL A 11 43.80 -32.25 -10.41
CA VAL A 11 42.87 -32.00 -9.30
C VAL A 11 41.64 -31.30 -9.87
N THR A 12 40.57 -32.06 -10.03
CA THR A 12 39.23 -31.48 -10.30
C THR A 12 38.69 -30.95 -9.00
N LEU A 13 38.73 -29.60 -8.80
CA LEU A 13 37.94 -28.97 -7.76
C LEU A 13 36.44 -29.14 -8.09
N PRO A 14 35.62 -29.63 -7.17
CA PRO A 14 34.18 -29.68 -7.40
C PRO A 14 33.59 -28.28 -7.42
N SER A 15 32.82 -28.00 -8.48
CA SER A 15 32.00 -26.78 -8.62
C SER A 15 30.85 -26.80 -7.61
N ALA A 16 31.17 -26.67 -6.33
CA ALA A 16 30.18 -26.61 -5.24
C ALA A 16 29.52 -25.22 -5.07
N LEU A 17 29.92 -24.25 -5.90
CA LEU A 17 29.37 -22.88 -5.86
C LEU A 17 28.19 -22.64 -6.84
N ALA A 18 27.83 -23.62 -7.66
CA ALA A 18 26.72 -23.48 -8.61
C ALA A 18 25.36 -23.90 -8.05
N ALA A 19 25.33 -24.72 -6.99
CA ALA A 19 24.09 -25.30 -6.46
C ALA A 19 23.19 -24.32 -5.68
N CYS A 20 23.68 -23.12 -5.31
CA CYS A 20 22.89 -22.11 -4.60
C CYS A 20 22.17 -21.10 -5.53
N ARG A 21 22.25 -21.27 -6.84
CA ARG A 21 21.64 -20.38 -7.84
C ARG A 21 20.39 -20.94 -8.53
N GLU A 22 20.09 -22.22 -8.34
CA GLU A 22 18.91 -22.85 -8.94
C GLU A 22 17.65 -22.37 -8.21
N GLY A 23 16.78 -21.66 -8.93
CA GLY A 23 15.46 -21.23 -8.46
C GLY A 23 15.36 -19.83 -7.82
N ARG A 24 16.41 -19.00 -7.90
CA ARG A 24 16.37 -17.61 -7.45
C ARG A 24 16.17 -16.68 -8.65
N PRO A 25 15.14 -15.80 -8.66
CA PRO A 25 14.97 -14.81 -9.72
C PRO A 25 16.14 -13.81 -9.74
N ASP A 26 16.56 -13.40 -10.94
CA ASP A 26 17.64 -12.43 -11.11
C ASP A 26 17.19 -11.03 -10.61
N GLU A 27 15.96 -10.62 -10.95
CA GLU A 27 15.40 -9.32 -10.57
C GLU A 27 13.95 -9.46 -10.13
N LEU A 28 13.58 -8.72 -9.05
CA LEU A 28 12.20 -8.53 -8.61
C LEU A 28 11.84 -7.04 -8.62
N THR A 29 10.60 -6.74 -8.97
CA THR A 29 10.06 -5.37 -8.92
C THR A 29 8.87 -5.33 -7.98
N VAL A 30 8.88 -4.37 -7.04
CA VAL A 30 7.79 -4.13 -6.09
C VAL A 30 7.09 -2.82 -6.46
N ALA A 31 5.86 -2.90 -6.95
CA ALA A 31 5.06 -1.72 -7.25
C ALA A 31 4.60 -1.06 -5.94
N GLY A 32 4.94 0.21 -5.78
CA GLY A 32 4.67 1.03 -4.60
C GLY A 32 3.62 2.10 -4.88
N GLY A 33 3.94 3.37 -4.63
CA GLY A 33 3.02 4.50 -4.79
C GLY A 33 3.75 5.79 -5.08
N GLU A 34 3.11 6.90 -4.73
CA GLU A 34 3.64 8.24 -4.94
C GLU A 34 4.85 8.54 -4.03
N PRO A 35 5.80 9.37 -4.47
CA PRO A 35 6.86 9.90 -3.62
C PRO A 35 6.30 10.63 -2.38
N GLY A 36 6.90 10.35 -1.22
CA GLY A 36 6.43 10.87 0.07
C GLY A 36 5.21 10.14 0.65
N GLY A 37 4.67 9.17 -0.07
CA GLY A 37 3.64 8.25 0.40
C GLY A 37 4.25 6.97 0.98
N PHE A 38 3.49 6.34 1.87
CA PHE A 38 3.93 5.17 2.63
C PHE A 38 4.18 3.93 1.75
N TYR A 39 3.43 3.76 0.66
CA TYR A 39 3.57 2.63 -0.25
C TYR A 39 4.97 2.55 -0.86
N LEU A 40 5.49 3.67 -1.35
CA LEU A 40 6.82 3.71 -1.96
C LEU A 40 7.91 3.45 -0.93
N GLU A 41 7.76 3.99 0.29
CA GLU A 41 8.71 3.75 1.39
C GLU A 41 8.73 2.26 1.77
N PHE A 42 7.57 1.65 2.00
CA PHE A 42 7.46 0.22 2.29
C PHE A 42 8.03 -0.64 1.13
N SER A 43 7.69 -0.33 -0.11
CA SER A 43 8.17 -1.09 -1.27
C SER A 43 9.69 -1.00 -1.43
N THR A 44 10.27 0.15 -1.06
CA THR A 44 11.73 0.34 -1.06
C THR A 44 12.39 -0.53 0.02
N LEU A 45 11.84 -0.56 1.22
CA LEU A 45 12.33 -1.41 2.31
C LEU A 45 12.19 -2.89 1.96
N LEU A 46 11.04 -3.29 1.40
CA LEU A 46 10.82 -4.67 0.96
C LEU A 46 11.81 -5.07 -0.14
N ALA A 47 12.01 -4.24 -1.15
CA ALA A 47 12.98 -4.51 -2.22
C ALA A 47 14.40 -4.72 -1.65
N ALA A 48 14.85 -3.82 -0.77
CA ALA A 48 16.15 -3.95 -0.11
C ALA A 48 16.25 -5.22 0.75
N SER A 49 15.18 -5.62 1.42
CA SER A 49 15.14 -6.82 2.24
C SER A 49 15.12 -8.10 1.40
N LEU A 50 14.38 -8.13 0.28
CA LEU A 50 14.36 -9.24 -0.69
C LEU A 50 15.77 -9.53 -1.26
N GLU A 51 16.52 -8.48 -1.57
CA GLU A 51 17.90 -8.62 -2.05
C GLU A 51 18.84 -9.08 -0.92
N ARG A 52 18.78 -8.43 0.26
CA ARG A 52 19.63 -8.74 1.43
C ARG A 52 19.51 -10.19 1.87
N HIS A 53 18.27 -10.72 1.89
CA HIS A 53 17.98 -12.09 2.34
C HIS A 53 18.01 -13.10 1.19
N GLY A 54 18.47 -12.70 0.02
CA GLY A 54 18.73 -13.61 -1.10
C GLY A 54 17.46 -14.19 -1.75
N VAL A 55 16.31 -13.56 -1.59
CA VAL A 55 15.09 -13.95 -2.32
C VAL A 55 15.26 -13.65 -3.81
N ALA A 56 15.97 -12.58 -4.16
CA ALA A 56 16.33 -12.23 -5.53
C ALA A 56 17.81 -11.86 -5.68
N GLY A 57 18.31 -11.82 -6.91
CA GLY A 57 19.62 -11.30 -7.28
C GLY A 57 19.69 -9.79 -7.07
N SER A 58 18.64 -9.10 -7.47
CA SER A 58 18.41 -7.69 -7.24
C SER A 58 16.91 -7.44 -7.05
N ALA A 59 16.55 -6.34 -6.39
CA ALA A 59 15.15 -5.95 -6.28
C ALA A 59 15.03 -4.42 -6.26
N ARG A 60 13.95 -3.90 -6.81
CA ARG A 60 13.70 -2.46 -6.87
C ARG A 60 12.23 -2.11 -6.61
N ALA A 61 12.01 -0.94 -6.02
CA ALA A 61 10.69 -0.35 -5.95
C ALA A 61 10.34 0.40 -7.25
N LEU A 62 9.07 0.34 -7.64
CA LEU A 62 8.51 1.08 -8.77
C LEU A 62 7.54 2.14 -8.23
N SER A 63 7.79 3.41 -8.54
CA SER A 63 6.85 4.49 -8.23
C SER A 63 5.65 4.44 -9.19
N THR A 64 4.45 4.57 -8.65
CA THR A 64 3.16 4.48 -9.37
C THR A 64 2.16 5.47 -8.79
N GLY A 65 0.94 5.49 -9.34
CA GLY A 65 -0.18 6.23 -8.75
C GLY A 65 -0.83 5.57 -7.54
N GLY A 66 -0.51 4.31 -7.23
CA GLY A 66 -1.05 3.58 -6.08
C GLY A 66 -1.79 2.29 -6.44
N SER A 67 -2.80 1.90 -5.66
CA SER A 67 -3.37 0.54 -5.65
C SER A 67 -3.82 0.01 -7.01
N LEU A 68 -4.57 0.79 -7.79
CA LEU A 68 -5.08 0.33 -9.08
C LEU A 68 -3.96 0.22 -10.11
N ASP A 69 -3.05 1.20 -10.15
CA ASP A 69 -1.88 1.15 -11.01
C ASP A 69 -0.97 -0.02 -10.63
N ASN A 70 -0.77 -0.27 -9.34
CA ASN A 70 0.02 -1.38 -8.83
C ASN A 70 -0.52 -2.74 -9.30
N ILE A 71 -1.84 -2.92 -9.25
CA ILE A 71 -2.52 -4.12 -9.77
C ILE A 71 -2.35 -4.22 -11.29
N ALA A 72 -2.41 -3.10 -12.02
CA ALA A 72 -2.15 -3.08 -13.46
C ALA A 72 -0.69 -3.45 -13.79
N GLU A 73 0.29 -2.97 -12.99
CA GLU A 73 1.70 -3.35 -13.13
C GLU A 73 1.93 -4.85 -12.90
N LEU A 74 1.26 -5.46 -11.90
CA LEU A 74 1.27 -6.92 -11.69
C LEU A 74 0.72 -7.68 -12.89
N ARG A 75 -0.47 -7.30 -13.35
CA ARG A 75 -1.15 -7.99 -14.46
C ARG A 75 -0.37 -7.92 -15.77
N SER A 76 0.31 -6.80 -16.01
CA SER A 76 1.17 -6.63 -17.19
C SER A 76 2.52 -7.33 -17.09
N GLY A 77 2.88 -7.87 -15.91
CA GLY A 77 4.18 -8.48 -15.64
C GLY A 77 5.32 -7.48 -15.46
N ARG A 78 5.04 -6.17 -15.35
CA ARG A 78 6.06 -5.14 -15.07
C ARG A 78 6.43 -5.07 -13.59
N ALA A 79 5.58 -5.60 -12.71
CA ALA A 79 5.91 -5.82 -11.30
C ALA A 79 5.72 -7.28 -10.92
N THR A 80 6.55 -7.76 -9.99
CA THR A 80 6.44 -9.10 -9.38
C THR A 80 5.53 -9.07 -8.17
N PHE A 81 5.69 -8.01 -7.36
CA PHE A 81 4.87 -7.74 -6.19
C PHE A 81 4.25 -6.35 -6.27
N ALA A 82 3.12 -6.18 -5.61
CA ALA A 82 2.44 -4.90 -5.51
C ALA A 82 1.83 -4.71 -4.13
N VAL A 83 1.91 -3.50 -3.60
CA VAL A 83 1.15 -3.11 -2.42
C VAL A 83 -0.17 -2.49 -2.87
N ALA A 84 -1.30 -3.01 -2.40
CA ALA A 84 -2.60 -2.47 -2.75
C ALA A 84 -3.61 -2.61 -1.61
N LEU A 85 -4.58 -1.70 -1.57
CA LEU A 85 -5.73 -1.83 -0.69
C LEU A 85 -6.54 -3.10 -1.02
N ALA A 86 -7.01 -3.77 0.00
CA ALA A 86 -7.84 -4.96 -0.13
C ALA A 86 -9.11 -4.69 -0.94
N ASP A 87 -9.71 -3.51 -0.79
CA ASP A 87 -10.90 -3.10 -1.54
C ASP A 87 -10.63 -2.84 -3.04
N ALA A 88 -9.38 -2.52 -3.40
CA ALA A 88 -8.95 -2.44 -4.79
C ALA A 88 -8.68 -3.84 -5.37
N ALA A 89 -8.03 -4.71 -4.59
CA ALA A 89 -7.74 -6.09 -4.99
C ALA A 89 -9.00 -6.95 -5.14
N GLY A 90 -10.01 -6.71 -4.30
CA GLY A 90 -11.29 -7.43 -4.28
C GLY A 90 -12.30 -6.95 -5.33
N GLN A 91 -11.95 -6.02 -6.23
CA GLN A 91 -12.86 -5.61 -7.30
C GLN A 91 -13.13 -6.74 -8.30
N PRO A 92 -14.34 -6.79 -8.86
CA PRO A 92 -14.64 -7.71 -9.96
C PRO A 92 -13.61 -7.55 -11.08
N GLN A 93 -13.13 -8.67 -11.58
CA GLN A 93 -12.13 -8.70 -12.64
C GLN A 93 -12.83 -8.91 -13.99
N GLU A 94 -12.26 -8.30 -15.04
CA GLU A 94 -12.69 -8.57 -16.41
C GLU A 94 -12.44 -10.05 -16.76
N PRO A 95 -13.34 -10.69 -17.53
CA PRO A 95 -13.14 -12.06 -17.98
C PRO A 95 -11.81 -12.23 -18.70
N GLY A 96 -10.99 -13.18 -18.23
CA GLY A 96 -9.67 -13.46 -18.81
C GLY A 96 -8.53 -12.54 -18.30
N ALA A 97 -8.80 -11.67 -17.33
CA ALA A 97 -7.73 -10.93 -16.68
C ALA A 97 -6.80 -11.89 -15.89
N VAL A 98 -5.51 -11.52 -15.82
CA VAL A 98 -4.55 -12.25 -14.99
C VAL A 98 -4.99 -12.16 -13.53
N GLU A 99 -5.16 -13.32 -12.89
CA GLU A 99 -5.54 -13.38 -11.48
C GLU A 99 -4.41 -12.93 -10.58
N VAL A 100 -4.78 -12.22 -9.52
CA VAL A 100 -3.88 -11.80 -8.45
C VAL A 100 -4.22 -12.52 -7.16
N ALA A 101 -3.21 -12.81 -6.36
CA ALA A 101 -3.32 -13.45 -5.07
C ALA A 101 -2.55 -12.66 -4.02
N ALA A 102 -2.96 -12.76 -2.77
CA ALA A 102 -2.27 -12.11 -1.66
C ALA A 102 -1.15 -13.01 -1.11
N LEU A 103 -0.02 -12.39 -0.74
CA LEU A 103 0.95 -13.00 0.15
C LEU A 103 0.57 -12.77 1.61
N GLY A 104 -0.07 -11.64 1.91
CA GLY A 104 -0.56 -11.32 3.25
C GLY A 104 -0.94 -9.86 3.40
N LYS A 105 -1.54 -9.54 4.56
CA LYS A 105 -1.81 -8.15 5.00
C LYS A 105 -0.54 -7.57 5.59
N VAL A 106 0.03 -6.55 4.98
CA VAL A 106 1.32 -6.00 5.38
C VAL A 106 1.21 -4.84 6.37
N TYR A 107 0.16 -4.06 6.32
CA TYR A 107 -0.18 -3.03 7.31
C TYR A 107 -1.61 -2.51 7.11
N GLU A 108 -2.03 -1.60 7.98
CA GLU A 108 -3.31 -0.91 7.86
C GLU A 108 -3.10 0.49 7.29
N ASN A 109 -3.84 0.82 6.23
CA ASN A 109 -3.95 2.20 5.77
C ASN A 109 -4.98 2.95 6.59
N TYR A 110 -4.72 4.23 6.80
CA TYR A 110 -5.62 5.18 7.45
C TYR A 110 -6.14 6.15 6.40
N VAL A 111 -7.44 6.32 6.33
CA VAL A 111 -8.02 7.33 5.45
C VAL A 111 -7.99 8.67 6.17
N HIS A 112 -7.30 9.63 5.57
CA HIS A 112 -7.25 11.01 6.04
C HIS A 112 -8.22 11.86 5.23
N CYS A 113 -9.01 12.70 5.90
CA CYS A 113 -9.64 13.85 5.30
C CYS A 113 -8.99 15.09 5.90
N VAL A 114 -8.06 15.67 5.16
CA VAL A 114 -7.22 16.79 5.58
C VAL A 114 -7.87 18.09 5.17
N VAL A 115 -8.02 19.01 6.11
CA VAL A 115 -8.50 20.37 5.88
C VAL A 115 -7.55 21.37 6.54
N ARG A 116 -7.61 22.63 6.13
CA ARG A 116 -6.97 23.69 6.91
C ARG A 116 -7.78 23.95 8.17
N ARG A 117 -7.12 24.16 9.29
CA ARG A 117 -7.77 24.39 10.59
C ARG A 117 -8.64 25.68 10.59
N ASP A 118 -8.23 26.68 9.80
CA ASP A 118 -8.95 27.95 9.64
C ASP A 118 -10.10 27.90 8.62
N SER A 119 -10.35 26.75 7.98
CA SER A 119 -11.40 26.59 6.96
C SER A 119 -12.83 26.61 7.53
N GLY A 120 -12.98 26.41 8.83
CA GLY A 120 -14.30 26.22 9.48
C GLY A 120 -14.96 24.86 9.20
N ILE A 121 -14.30 23.96 8.45
CA ILE A 121 -14.81 22.61 8.18
C ILE A 121 -14.40 21.70 9.35
N THR A 122 -15.38 21.23 10.12
CA THR A 122 -15.15 20.41 11.32
C THR A 122 -15.74 19.00 11.24
N ALA A 123 -16.52 18.71 10.19
CA ALA A 123 -17.14 17.41 9.96
C ALA A 123 -17.27 17.14 8.46
N ILE A 124 -17.45 15.86 8.09
CA ILE A 124 -17.60 15.43 6.71
C ILE A 124 -18.76 16.12 5.98
N SER A 125 -19.86 16.40 6.67
CA SER A 125 -21.02 17.12 6.11
C SER A 125 -20.68 18.56 5.67
N GLY A 126 -19.64 19.16 6.25
CA GLY A 126 -19.14 20.49 5.87
C GLY A 126 -18.44 20.53 4.51
N LEU A 127 -18.28 19.39 3.85
CA LEU A 127 -17.73 19.29 2.49
C LEU A 127 -18.76 19.57 1.40
N ALA A 128 -20.06 19.64 1.73
CA ALA A 128 -21.11 20.00 0.76
C ALA A 128 -20.78 21.33 0.08
N GLY A 129 -20.81 21.37 -1.25
CA GLY A 129 -20.47 22.55 -2.06
C GLY A 129 -18.99 22.93 -2.08
N ARG A 130 -18.10 22.10 -1.55
CA ARG A 130 -16.66 22.35 -1.50
C ARG A 130 -15.91 21.68 -2.64
N ARG A 131 -14.69 22.16 -2.90
CA ARG A 131 -13.74 21.53 -3.83
C ARG A 131 -12.88 20.57 -3.04
N VAL A 132 -12.92 19.29 -3.44
CA VAL A 132 -12.28 18.23 -2.67
C VAL A 132 -11.33 17.45 -3.58
N ALA A 133 -10.07 17.37 -3.19
CA ALA A 133 -9.09 16.48 -3.82
C ALA A 133 -9.35 15.03 -3.37
N THR A 134 -9.60 14.14 -4.33
CA THR A 134 -10.07 12.77 -4.06
C THR A 134 -9.09 11.68 -4.48
N GLY A 135 -7.82 12.03 -4.63
CA GLY A 135 -6.78 11.14 -5.16
C GLY A 135 -6.63 11.26 -6.68
N GLN A 136 -5.45 10.93 -7.18
CA GLN A 136 -5.22 10.84 -8.62
C GLN A 136 -5.87 9.58 -9.19
N PRO A 137 -6.24 9.56 -10.48
CA PRO A 137 -6.67 8.33 -11.15
C PRO A 137 -5.63 7.21 -10.98
N GLY A 138 -6.08 5.97 -10.77
CA GLY A 138 -5.17 4.84 -10.51
C GLY A 138 -4.81 4.63 -9.04
N SER A 139 -5.09 5.59 -8.15
CA SER A 139 -4.82 5.46 -6.73
C SER A 139 -5.92 4.70 -5.97
N GLY A 140 -5.56 4.09 -4.84
CA GLY A 140 -6.54 3.56 -3.88
C GLY A 140 -7.44 4.66 -3.30
N THR A 141 -6.89 5.85 -3.09
CA THR A 141 -7.65 7.01 -2.61
C THR A 141 -8.78 7.38 -3.57
N SER A 142 -8.53 7.38 -4.89
CA SER A 142 -9.56 7.69 -5.90
C SER A 142 -10.69 6.66 -5.95
N LEU A 143 -10.44 5.44 -5.48
CA LEU A 143 -11.45 4.39 -5.31
C LEU A 143 -12.22 4.55 -4.00
N THR A 144 -11.51 4.76 -2.89
CA THR A 144 -12.11 4.75 -1.54
C THR A 144 -12.88 6.03 -1.26
N THR A 145 -12.43 7.19 -1.75
CA THR A 145 -13.07 8.49 -1.48
C THR A 145 -14.54 8.56 -1.94
N PRO A 146 -14.91 8.16 -3.18
CA PRO A 146 -16.32 8.16 -3.60
C PRO A 146 -17.21 7.27 -2.71
N ARG A 147 -16.67 6.16 -2.20
CA ARG A 147 -17.38 5.26 -1.28
C ARG A 147 -17.67 5.94 0.06
N LEU A 148 -16.69 6.69 0.61
CA LEU A 148 -16.85 7.45 1.84
C LEU A 148 -17.86 8.60 1.67
N LEU A 149 -17.79 9.33 0.56
CA LEU A 149 -18.74 10.39 0.26
C LEU A 149 -20.16 9.85 0.10
N ALA A 150 -20.32 8.72 -0.59
CA ALA A 150 -21.62 8.04 -0.70
C ALA A 150 -22.14 7.57 0.67
N ALA A 151 -21.28 7.00 1.52
CA ALA A 151 -21.63 6.61 2.89
C ALA A 151 -22.01 7.81 3.77
N ALA A 152 -21.48 9.00 3.47
CA ALA A 152 -21.85 10.26 4.10
C ALA A 152 -23.13 10.90 3.53
N GLY A 153 -23.73 10.31 2.49
CA GLY A 153 -24.88 10.88 1.80
C GLY A 153 -24.57 12.15 0.98
N LEU A 154 -23.30 12.31 0.58
CA LEU A 154 -22.82 13.47 -0.18
C LEU A 154 -22.74 13.15 -1.68
N SER A 155 -23.34 14.00 -2.48
CA SER A 155 -23.29 13.93 -3.93
C SER A 155 -22.03 14.61 -4.46
N THR A 156 -21.59 14.18 -5.67
CA THR A 156 -20.39 14.72 -6.30
C THR A 156 -20.69 15.22 -7.72
N SER A 157 -20.02 16.30 -8.10
CA SER A 157 -20.02 16.82 -9.47
C SER A 157 -18.61 16.70 -10.09
N ALA A 158 -18.57 16.35 -11.38
CA ALA A 158 -17.31 16.30 -12.12
C ALA A 158 -16.86 17.70 -12.56
N GLY A 159 -15.54 17.83 -12.82
CA GLY A 159 -14.98 19.04 -13.43
C GLY A 159 -14.59 20.16 -12.45
N GLY A 160 -14.52 19.86 -11.17
CA GLY A 160 -13.97 20.80 -10.17
C GLY A 160 -14.85 22.03 -9.87
N VAL A 161 -16.12 22.02 -10.30
CA VAL A 161 -17.10 23.07 -10.04
C VAL A 161 -18.22 22.51 -9.19
N PRO A 162 -18.56 23.15 -8.03
CA PRO A 162 -19.69 22.72 -7.22
C PRO A 162 -21.00 22.68 -8.01
N GLY A 163 -21.76 21.60 -7.83
CA GLY A 163 -23.09 21.46 -8.42
C GLY A 163 -24.11 22.39 -7.80
N LYS A 164 -25.33 22.46 -8.40
CA LYS A 164 -26.39 23.39 -7.98
C LYS A 164 -26.98 23.06 -6.59
N ASP A 165 -26.89 21.80 -6.16
CA ASP A 165 -27.54 21.30 -4.93
C ASP A 165 -26.55 21.02 -3.78
N GLY A 166 -25.39 21.71 -3.78
CA GLY A 166 -24.37 21.50 -2.78
C GLY A 166 -23.48 20.29 -3.04
N ASP A 167 -23.44 19.81 -4.27
CA ASP A 167 -22.54 18.72 -4.69
C ASP A 167 -21.07 19.11 -4.44
N ILE A 168 -20.29 18.14 -4.02
CA ILE A 168 -18.84 18.27 -3.90
C ILE A 168 -18.22 18.35 -5.30
N ALA A 169 -17.43 19.40 -5.53
CA ALA A 169 -16.62 19.52 -6.73
C ALA A 169 -15.38 18.63 -6.59
N VAL A 170 -15.37 17.51 -7.29
CA VAL A 170 -14.25 16.54 -7.28
C VAL A 170 -13.08 17.08 -8.11
N VAL A 171 -11.88 17.07 -7.49
CA VAL A 171 -10.61 17.42 -8.12
C VAL A 171 -9.68 16.21 -8.02
N SER A 172 -9.24 15.67 -9.16
CA SER A 172 -8.35 14.52 -9.20
C SER A 172 -6.90 14.98 -9.03
N LEU A 173 -6.41 14.96 -7.78
CA LEU A 173 -5.04 15.33 -7.42
C LEU A 173 -4.44 14.24 -6.52
N GLY A 174 -3.16 13.92 -6.77
CA GLY A 174 -2.36 13.12 -5.87
C GLY A 174 -2.02 13.84 -4.57
N LEU A 175 -1.27 13.18 -3.69
CA LEU A 175 -0.96 13.70 -2.35
C LEU A 175 -0.28 15.07 -2.39
N ASN A 176 0.84 15.17 -3.11
CA ASN A 176 1.66 16.39 -3.10
C ASN A 176 0.97 17.58 -3.79
N ASP A 177 0.32 17.33 -4.94
CA ASP A 177 -0.45 18.35 -5.66
C ASP A 177 -1.67 18.78 -4.85
N GLY A 178 -2.34 17.82 -4.20
CA GLY A 178 -3.47 18.08 -3.31
C GLY A 178 -3.09 18.93 -2.09
N LEU A 179 -1.95 18.66 -1.45
CA LEU A 179 -1.42 19.49 -0.35
C LEU A 179 -1.06 20.90 -0.82
N THR A 180 -0.46 21.01 -2.00
CA THR A 180 -0.15 22.31 -2.63
C THR A 180 -1.44 23.09 -2.92
N ALA A 181 -2.44 22.43 -3.49
CA ALA A 181 -3.75 23.01 -3.77
C ALA A 181 -4.51 23.43 -2.50
N LEU A 182 -4.41 22.64 -1.43
CA LEU A 182 -4.99 22.94 -0.12
C LEU A 182 -4.32 24.19 0.49
N LYS A 183 -2.99 24.30 0.41
CA LYS A 183 -2.23 25.47 0.85
C LYS A 183 -2.61 26.73 0.07
N ALA A 184 -2.78 26.61 -1.25
CA ALA A 184 -3.18 27.70 -2.13
C ALA A 184 -4.71 28.05 -2.00
N GLY A 185 -5.51 27.24 -1.31
CA GLY A 185 -6.94 27.42 -1.21
C GLY A 185 -7.71 27.13 -2.50
N THR A 186 -7.11 26.40 -3.45
CA THR A 186 -7.77 25.96 -4.69
C THR A 186 -8.59 24.68 -4.48
N VAL A 187 -8.33 23.93 -3.39
CA VAL A 187 -9.22 22.94 -2.83
C VAL A 187 -9.46 23.24 -1.35
N ASP A 188 -10.59 22.78 -0.82
CA ASP A 188 -11.02 23.01 0.56
C ASP A 188 -10.67 21.81 1.46
N ALA A 189 -10.55 20.62 0.89
CA ALA A 189 -10.19 19.40 1.56
C ALA A 189 -9.39 18.47 0.63
N LEU A 190 -8.60 17.56 1.23
CA LEU A 190 -7.86 16.52 0.55
C LEU A 190 -8.15 15.18 1.23
N PHE A 191 -8.57 14.17 0.46
CA PHE A 191 -8.54 12.79 0.91
C PHE A 191 -7.21 12.13 0.57
N TRP A 192 -6.75 11.31 1.50
CA TRP A 192 -5.55 10.48 1.35
C TRP A 192 -5.72 9.17 2.09
N SER A 193 -5.35 8.06 1.46
CA SER A 193 -5.29 6.74 2.10
C SER A 193 -3.83 6.31 2.18
N GLY A 194 -3.28 6.24 3.39
CA GLY A 194 -1.87 5.94 3.59
C GLY A 194 -1.53 5.57 5.02
N GLY A 195 -0.25 5.31 5.27
CA GLY A 195 0.28 5.05 6.61
C GLY A 195 0.30 6.31 7.49
N VAL A 196 0.45 6.11 8.79
CA VAL A 196 0.53 7.17 9.81
C VAL A 196 1.87 7.09 10.54
N PRO A 197 2.64 8.22 10.60
CA PRO A 197 2.44 9.45 9.85
C PRO A 197 2.79 9.32 8.36
N THR A 198 2.13 10.10 7.50
CA THR A 198 2.52 10.28 6.11
C THR A 198 3.49 11.46 6.02
N ALA A 199 4.70 11.24 5.52
CA ALA A 199 5.78 12.23 5.53
C ALA A 199 5.41 13.56 4.86
N ALA A 200 4.71 13.51 3.72
CA ALA A 200 4.27 14.72 3.01
C ALA A 200 3.23 15.53 3.81
N ILE A 201 2.31 14.88 4.53
CA ILE A 201 1.34 15.57 5.41
C ILE A 201 2.07 16.20 6.60
N THR A 202 3.04 15.49 7.19
CA THR A 202 3.88 16.02 8.27
C THR A 202 4.62 17.28 7.83
N ALA A 203 5.25 17.25 6.65
CA ALA A 203 5.95 18.40 6.09
C ALA A 203 5.00 19.59 5.83
N ALA A 204 3.83 19.34 5.23
CA ALA A 204 2.83 20.38 4.99
C ALA A 204 2.31 21.00 6.30
N GLY A 205 2.20 20.19 7.37
CA GLY A 205 1.79 20.65 8.70
C GLY A 205 2.78 21.60 9.39
N GLN A 206 4.02 21.69 8.93
CA GLN A 206 4.98 22.69 9.39
C GLN A 206 4.69 24.07 8.79
N ASP A 207 4.11 24.10 7.58
CA ASP A 207 3.87 25.32 6.81
C ASP A 207 2.43 25.88 6.99
N MET A 208 1.47 25.02 7.32
CA MET A 208 0.07 25.40 7.51
C MET A 208 -0.57 24.58 8.63
N ALA A 209 -1.46 25.22 9.41
CA ALA A 209 -2.21 24.53 10.44
C ALA A 209 -3.23 23.59 9.80
N LEU A 210 -3.05 22.27 9.99
CA LEU A 210 -3.91 21.22 9.48
C LEU A 210 -4.91 20.75 10.56
N ALA A 211 -6.02 20.20 10.10
CA ALA A 211 -6.93 19.39 10.89
C ALA A 211 -7.32 18.13 10.09
N LEU A 212 -7.61 17.05 10.80
CA LEU A 212 -8.19 15.83 10.25
C LEU A 212 -9.64 15.73 10.68
N LEU A 213 -10.52 15.34 9.76
CA LEU A 213 -11.92 15.09 10.08
C LEU A 213 -12.09 13.64 10.58
N ASP A 214 -12.91 13.47 11.62
CA ASP A 214 -13.34 12.14 12.09
C ASP A 214 -14.26 11.49 11.03
N LEU A 215 -13.82 10.36 10.49
CA LEU A 215 -14.56 9.57 9.50
C LEU A 215 -15.17 8.29 10.11
N SER A 216 -14.96 8.03 11.39
CA SER A 216 -15.35 6.76 12.01
C SER A 216 -16.88 6.54 12.04
N SER A 217 -17.67 7.60 12.03
CA SER A 217 -19.13 7.53 11.94
C SER A 217 -19.64 6.94 10.62
N LEU A 218 -18.82 6.95 9.56
CA LEU A 218 -19.17 6.41 8.24
C LEU A 218 -19.04 4.90 8.18
N LEU A 219 -18.33 4.28 9.13
CA LEU A 219 -17.92 2.89 9.06
C LEU A 219 -19.08 1.89 8.90
N LEU A 220 -20.16 2.12 9.64
CA LEU A 220 -21.35 1.22 9.57
C LEU A 220 -21.95 1.21 8.17
N GLU A 221 -22.16 2.38 7.59
CA GLU A 221 -22.75 2.52 6.26
C GLU A 221 -21.78 2.07 5.17
N LEU A 222 -20.49 2.38 5.32
CA LEU A 222 -19.43 1.95 4.42
C LEU A 222 -19.36 0.41 4.36
N ARG A 223 -19.40 -0.26 5.52
CA ARG A 223 -19.44 -1.73 5.59
C ARG A 223 -20.72 -2.31 5.01
N ARG A 224 -21.86 -1.66 5.19
CA ARG A 224 -23.14 -2.08 4.59
C ARG A 224 -23.11 -2.05 3.07
N LEU A 225 -22.48 -1.02 2.50
CA LEU A 225 -22.43 -0.80 1.04
C LEU A 225 -21.31 -1.59 0.35
N HIS A 226 -20.17 -1.78 1.02
CA HIS A 226 -18.93 -2.22 0.38
C HIS A 226 -18.26 -3.43 1.05
N GLY A 227 -18.83 -3.97 2.12
CA GLY A 227 -18.29 -5.15 2.81
C GLY A 227 -17.42 -4.83 4.03
N ALA A 228 -16.96 -5.88 4.70
CA ALA A 228 -16.33 -5.81 6.03
C ALA A 228 -14.84 -5.44 6.02
N GLN A 229 -14.26 -5.08 4.86
CA GLN A 229 -12.82 -4.80 4.70
C GLN A 229 -12.34 -3.47 5.30
N TYR A 230 -13.21 -2.72 5.93
CA TYR A 230 -12.90 -1.45 6.57
C TYR A 230 -12.95 -1.57 8.09
N ASP A 231 -11.97 -0.99 8.77
CA ASP A 231 -11.86 -1.01 10.22
C ASP A 231 -11.90 0.40 10.83
N ARG A 232 -12.23 0.48 12.13
CA ARG A 232 -12.11 1.72 12.89
C ARG A 232 -10.70 1.82 13.44
N VAL A 233 -9.98 2.86 13.05
CA VAL A 233 -8.58 3.07 13.46
C VAL A 233 -8.40 4.47 14.04
N LEU A 234 -7.43 4.62 14.95
CA LEU A 234 -7.11 5.90 15.59
C LEU A 234 -5.81 6.44 15.02
N VAL A 235 -5.84 7.63 14.42
CA VAL A 235 -4.64 8.44 14.19
C VAL A 235 -4.21 8.98 15.56
N PRO A 236 -3.05 8.56 16.11
CA PRO A 236 -2.63 8.98 17.44
C PRO A 236 -2.31 10.47 17.50
N GLU A 237 -2.46 11.05 18.67
CA GLU A 237 -1.92 12.38 18.94
C GLU A 237 -0.40 12.41 18.70
N GLY A 238 0.10 13.51 18.16
CA GLY A 238 1.52 13.64 17.82
C GLY A 238 1.90 13.04 16.46
N SER A 239 0.97 12.40 15.74
CA SER A 239 1.23 11.92 14.36
C SER A 239 1.53 13.07 13.40
N TYR A 240 0.86 14.20 13.59
CA TYR A 240 1.03 15.41 12.76
C TYR A 240 1.09 16.67 13.62
N PRO A 241 1.82 17.73 13.18
CA PRO A 241 1.97 18.95 13.97
C PRO A 241 0.63 19.58 14.38
N GLY A 242 0.39 19.61 15.70
CA GLY A 242 -0.81 20.24 16.28
C GLY A 242 -2.14 19.55 15.95
N VAL A 243 -2.16 18.36 15.41
CA VAL A 243 -3.38 17.57 15.18
C VAL A 243 -3.61 16.67 16.39
N PRO A 244 -4.78 16.73 17.04
CA PRO A 244 -5.13 15.81 18.12
C PRO A 244 -5.37 14.38 17.60
N ALA A 245 -5.55 13.44 18.51
CA ALA A 245 -5.99 12.09 18.14
C ALA A 245 -7.35 12.13 17.42
N VAL A 246 -7.46 11.42 16.29
CA VAL A 246 -8.67 11.42 15.45
C VAL A 246 -9.02 9.99 15.04
N TRP A 247 -10.28 9.59 15.27
CA TRP A 247 -10.79 8.34 14.75
C TRP A 247 -11.08 8.43 13.26
N THR A 248 -10.71 7.39 12.52
CA THR A 248 -10.93 7.34 11.08
C THR A 248 -11.24 5.92 10.61
N VAL A 249 -11.33 5.75 9.30
CA VAL A 249 -11.52 4.48 8.62
C VAL A 249 -10.16 3.92 8.24
N GLY A 250 -9.92 2.66 8.60
CA GLY A 250 -8.80 1.84 8.17
C GLY A 250 -9.17 0.95 7.00
N ALA A 251 -8.19 0.62 6.17
CA ALA A 251 -8.28 -0.35 5.11
C ALA A 251 -7.02 -1.19 5.03
N ALA A 252 -7.18 -2.51 4.96
CA ALA A 252 -6.05 -3.43 4.90
C ALA A 252 -5.22 -3.19 3.64
N ASN A 253 -3.90 -3.15 3.78
CA ASN A 253 -2.96 -3.22 2.68
C ASN A 253 -2.43 -4.63 2.54
N LEU A 254 -2.48 -5.13 1.34
CA LEU A 254 -2.02 -6.45 0.96
C LEU A 254 -0.75 -6.34 0.13
N LEU A 255 0.18 -7.27 0.37
CA LEU A 255 1.20 -7.58 -0.60
C LEU A 255 0.61 -8.61 -1.57
N LEU A 256 0.56 -8.25 -2.83
CA LEU A 256 -0.03 -9.04 -3.91
C LEU A 256 1.04 -9.55 -4.87
N CYS A 257 0.77 -10.66 -5.51
CA CYS A 257 1.49 -11.17 -6.68
C CYS A 257 0.49 -11.71 -7.72
N ARG A 258 0.97 -12.13 -8.87
CA ARG A 258 0.18 -12.93 -9.80
C ARG A 258 -0.05 -14.32 -9.21
N ALA A 259 -1.21 -14.89 -9.46
CA ALA A 259 -1.54 -16.23 -8.96
C ALA A 259 -0.66 -17.34 -9.56
N ASP A 260 0.02 -17.08 -10.68
CA ASP A 260 0.94 -17.98 -11.35
C ASP A 260 2.44 -17.75 -11.01
N LEU A 261 2.73 -16.90 -10.00
CA LEU A 261 4.11 -16.71 -9.55
C LEU A 261 4.66 -18.01 -8.96
N ASP A 262 5.96 -18.26 -9.19
CA ASP A 262 6.57 -19.49 -8.71
C ASP A 262 6.53 -19.65 -7.19
N ALA A 263 6.24 -20.88 -6.73
CA ALA A 263 6.01 -21.19 -5.32
C ALA A 263 7.23 -20.86 -4.45
N ALA A 264 8.45 -21.11 -4.93
CA ALA A 264 9.66 -20.90 -4.14
C ALA A 264 9.94 -19.41 -3.88
N THR A 265 9.61 -18.52 -4.81
CA THR A 265 9.70 -17.07 -4.61
C THR A 265 8.65 -16.59 -3.60
N VAL A 266 7.42 -17.14 -3.68
CA VAL A 266 6.35 -16.82 -2.73
C VAL A 266 6.71 -17.27 -1.32
N GLU A 267 7.12 -18.52 -1.14
CA GLU A 267 7.53 -19.08 0.16
C GLU A 267 8.63 -18.24 0.83
N ARG A 268 9.71 -17.97 0.08
CA ARG A 268 10.84 -17.16 0.60
C ARG A 268 10.40 -15.76 0.97
N THR A 269 9.48 -15.17 0.20
CA THR A 269 8.94 -13.85 0.54
C THR A 269 8.08 -13.89 1.79
N VAL A 270 7.23 -14.91 1.97
CA VAL A 270 6.44 -15.08 3.20
C VAL A 270 7.35 -15.29 4.42
N GLN A 271 8.38 -16.14 4.31
CA GLN A 271 9.37 -16.32 5.37
C GLN A 271 10.05 -14.99 5.75
N LEU A 272 10.40 -14.16 4.77
CA LEU A 272 10.94 -12.82 5.00
C LEU A 272 9.95 -11.93 5.74
N LEU A 273 8.66 -11.91 5.32
CA LEU A 273 7.62 -11.12 5.97
C LEU A 273 7.44 -11.50 7.44
N VAL A 274 7.62 -12.78 7.78
CA VAL A 274 7.48 -13.27 9.16
C VAL A 274 8.74 -13.03 9.99
N HIS A 275 9.92 -13.40 9.47
CA HIS A 275 11.16 -13.41 10.25
C HIS A 275 11.89 -12.06 10.28
N HIS A 276 11.64 -11.21 9.27
CA HIS A 276 12.30 -9.92 9.10
C HIS A 276 11.33 -8.73 9.06
N ALA A 277 10.13 -8.89 9.66
CA ALA A 277 9.09 -7.88 9.72
C ALA A 277 9.61 -6.49 10.17
N GLY A 278 10.51 -6.45 11.14
CA GLY A 278 11.08 -5.22 11.68
C GLY A 278 11.87 -4.39 10.65
N GLU A 279 12.42 -5.02 9.60
CA GLU A 279 13.15 -4.32 8.52
C GLU A 279 12.21 -3.58 7.57
N LEU A 280 10.91 -3.94 7.56
CA LEU A 280 9.89 -3.41 6.67
C LEU A 280 9.10 -2.25 7.28
N ILE A 281 9.41 -1.89 8.53
CA ILE A 281 8.75 -0.79 9.23
C ILE A 281 9.46 0.52 8.87
N PRO A 282 8.79 1.47 8.18
CA PRO A 282 9.37 2.77 7.92
C PRO A 282 9.78 3.49 9.21
N GLN A 283 10.93 4.14 9.21
CA GLN A 283 11.44 4.86 10.39
C GLN A 283 10.52 6.01 10.82
N SER A 284 9.77 6.57 9.88
CA SER A 284 8.77 7.61 10.14
C SER A 284 7.54 7.08 10.86
N SER A 285 7.32 5.75 10.86
CA SER A 285 6.16 5.12 11.47
C SER A 285 6.18 5.21 13.00
N LEU A 286 5.01 5.44 13.59
CA LEU A 286 4.80 5.34 15.04
C LEU A 286 4.62 3.90 15.53
N GLY A 287 4.92 2.90 14.71
CA GLY A 287 4.81 1.48 15.04
C GLY A 287 3.37 0.95 15.05
N VAL A 288 2.46 1.66 14.41
CA VAL A 288 1.04 1.31 14.39
C VAL A 288 0.79 0.18 13.41
N GLN A 289 0.41 -0.99 13.94
CA GLN A 289 -0.20 -2.13 13.23
C GLN A 289 0.56 -2.67 12.01
N PHE A 290 1.87 -2.81 12.15
CA PHE A 290 2.68 -3.52 11.18
C PHE A 290 2.68 -5.02 11.44
N LEU A 291 2.91 -5.75 10.36
CA LEU A 291 3.24 -7.15 10.25
C LEU A 291 3.32 -7.88 11.61
N SER A 292 2.24 -8.51 12.02
CA SER A 292 2.32 -9.58 13.00
C SER A 292 1.93 -10.89 12.31
N PRO A 293 2.52 -12.02 12.67
CA PRO A 293 2.18 -13.30 12.06
C PRO A 293 0.68 -13.57 12.05
N GLU A 294 -0.03 -13.18 13.11
CA GLU A 294 -1.47 -13.40 13.27
C GLU A 294 -2.30 -12.53 12.32
N THR A 295 -1.80 -11.35 11.94
CA THR A 295 -2.54 -10.42 11.07
C THR A 295 -2.25 -10.64 9.59
N LEU A 296 -1.08 -11.21 9.24
CA LEU A 296 -0.67 -11.45 7.85
C LEU A 296 -1.72 -12.24 7.05
N ILE A 297 -2.34 -13.25 7.65
CA ILE A 297 -3.33 -14.10 6.98
C ILE A 297 -4.70 -13.45 6.80
N ASN A 298 -4.96 -12.30 7.43
CA ASN A 298 -6.23 -11.59 7.29
C ASN A 298 -6.24 -10.72 6.03
N THR A 299 -6.47 -11.33 4.90
CA THR A 299 -6.43 -10.68 3.58
C THR A 299 -7.76 -10.03 3.16
N ALA A 300 -8.69 -9.85 4.10
CA ALA A 300 -10.00 -9.21 3.85
C ALA A 300 -10.79 -9.87 2.69
N GLY A 301 -10.65 -11.19 2.53
CA GLY A 301 -11.36 -11.98 1.51
C GLY A 301 -10.65 -12.11 0.17
N VAL A 302 -9.50 -11.45 -0.05
CA VAL A 302 -8.65 -11.69 -1.21
C VAL A 302 -7.95 -13.05 -1.04
N PRO A 303 -8.00 -13.98 -2.02
CA PRO A 303 -7.39 -15.30 -1.88
C PRO A 303 -5.88 -15.20 -1.62
N LEU A 304 -5.39 -15.99 -0.66
CA LEU A 304 -3.95 -16.21 -0.50
C LEU A 304 -3.41 -17.01 -1.68
N HIS A 305 -2.17 -16.70 -2.09
CA HIS A 305 -1.44 -17.58 -3.00
C HIS A 305 -1.26 -18.96 -2.35
N PRO A 306 -1.46 -20.09 -3.07
CA PRO A 306 -1.36 -21.43 -2.47
C PRO A 306 -0.06 -21.65 -1.68
N ALA A 307 1.09 -21.30 -2.25
CA ALA A 307 2.38 -21.42 -1.58
C ALA A 307 2.48 -20.50 -0.34
N ALA A 308 1.83 -19.34 -0.32
CA ALA A 308 1.77 -18.50 0.88
C ALA A 308 0.95 -19.16 1.99
N ALA A 309 -0.20 -19.75 1.64
CA ALA A 309 -1.02 -20.48 2.59
C ALA A 309 -0.29 -21.71 3.17
N ASP A 310 0.50 -22.41 2.36
CA ASP A 310 1.33 -23.54 2.80
C ASP A 310 2.45 -23.06 3.74
N ALA A 311 3.19 -22.01 3.36
CA ALA A 311 4.24 -21.43 4.18
C ALA A 311 3.73 -20.95 5.56
N TYR A 312 2.55 -20.33 5.62
CA TYR A 312 1.96 -19.94 6.91
C TYR A 312 1.57 -21.15 7.77
N ARG A 313 1.08 -22.23 7.18
CA ARG A 313 0.78 -23.46 7.93
C ARG A 313 2.04 -24.09 8.53
N GLU A 314 3.16 -24.08 7.79
CA GLU A 314 4.44 -24.57 8.29
C GLU A 314 5.03 -23.70 9.40
N LEU A 315 4.87 -22.39 9.30
CA LEU A 315 5.40 -21.43 10.28
C LEU A 315 4.60 -21.38 11.59
N HIS A 316 3.34 -21.79 11.57
CA HIS A 316 2.47 -21.80 12.76
C HIS A 316 2.33 -23.18 13.42
N GLY A 317 2.88 -24.25 12.84
CA GLY A 317 2.95 -25.62 13.38
C GLY A 317 1.64 -26.36 13.36
#